data_7f85b3d6ed8087f1fa31295a35e0f83c
#
_entry.id   7f85b3d6ed8087f1fa31295a35e0f83c
#
_cell.length_a   1.000
_cell.length_b   1.000
_cell.length_c   1.000
_cell.angle_alpha   90.00
_cell.angle_beta   90.00
_cell.angle_gamma   90.00
#
_symmetry.space_group_name_H-M   'P 1'
#
loop_
_entity.id
_entity.type
_entity.pdbx_description
1 polymer ?
#
loop_
_entity_poly.entity_id
_entity_poly.type
_entity_poly.pdbx_seq_one_letter_code
_entity_poly.pdbx_strand_id
1 'polypeptide(L)'
;MGLNASKRVERTLSSSPEFDAACEAVYDSCLSEAQHTFPGVRRYQLVDAAAGLYGLISAGIPLVGRWVPKPPGRAQVDAAVRRVLPGASDDLARAEFPAFAVDLFRDAVLAGAGRAVLRGVPIGVAGIAGLGAATRAGGEVICRIMGVYAVGITAVVY
;
A
#
# COMPACT_ATOMS: atom_id res chain seq x y z
N MET A 1 -15.40 -2.80 5.27
CA MET A 1 -14.20 -3.65 5.45
C MET A 1 -12.92 -2.97 5.03
N GLY A 2 -12.86 -2.40 3.85
CA GLY A 2 -11.67 -1.70 3.36
C GLY A 2 -11.18 -0.56 4.26
N LEU A 3 -12.08 0.21 4.86
CA LEU A 3 -11.73 1.33 5.73
C LEU A 3 -11.00 0.89 7.01
N ASN A 4 -11.40 -0.21 7.61
CA ASN A 4 -10.75 -0.71 8.82
C ASN A 4 -9.36 -1.26 8.53
N ALA A 5 -9.19 -2.02 7.45
CA ALA A 5 -7.90 -2.52 7.02
C ALA A 5 -6.95 -1.36 6.67
N SER A 6 -7.44 -0.37 5.92
CA SER A 6 -6.67 0.82 5.55
C SER A 6 -6.16 1.58 6.77
N LYS A 7 -7.05 1.88 7.73
CA LYS A 7 -6.68 2.58 8.98
C LYS A 7 -5.69 1.79 9.82
N ARG A 8 -5.80 0.48 9.84
CA ARG A 8 -4.88 -0.38 10.58
C ARG A 8 -3.49 -0.36 9.96
N VAL A 9 -3.38 -0.54 8.64
CA VAL A 9 -2.11 -0.47 7.92
C VAL A 9 -1.47 0.90 8.14
N GLU A 10 -2.23 1.98 7.97
CA GLU A 10 -1.78 3.34 8.21
C GLU A 10 -1.24 3.52 9.63
N ARG A 11 -1.96 3.04 10.64
CA ARG A 11 -1.52 3.12 12.04
C ARG A 11 -0.25 2.32 12.27
N THR A 12 -0.14 1.12 11.71
CA THR A 12 1.05 0.27 11.85
C THR A 12 2.27 0.95 11.26
N LEU A 13 2.15 1.53 10.08
CA LEU A 13 3.25 2.26 9.43
C LEU A 13 3.60 3.53 10.21
N SER A 14 2.61 4.33 10.59
CA SER A 14 2.81 5.60 11.30
C SER A 14 3.42 5.45 12.67
N SER A 15 3.19 4.31 13.34
CA SER A 15 3.74 4.04 14.68
C SER A 15 5.08 3.31 14.67
N SER A 16 5.59 2.93 13.49
CA SER A 16 6.85 2.19 13.37
C SER A 16 8.04 3.15 13.40
N PRO A 17 8.97 3.00 14.37
CA PRO A 17 10.20 3.79 14.37
C PRO A 17 11.11 3.48 13.20
N GLU A 18 11.10 2.25 12.70
CA GLU A 18 11.85 1.85 11.49
C GLU A 18 11.34 2.60 10.26
N PHE A 19 10.02 2.78 10.16
CA PHE A 19 9.41 3.53 9.07
C PHE A 19 9.81 5.00 9.12
N ASP A 20 9.75 5.61 10.29
CA ASP A 20 10.14 7.01 10.49
C ASP A 20 11.62 7.24 10.17
N ALA A 21 12.48 6.35 10.66
CA ALA A 21 13.92 6.42 10.38
C ALA A 21 14.23 6.26 8.88
N ALA A 22 13.53 5.36 8.20
CA ALA A 22 13.67 5.16 6.76
C ALA A 22 13.21 6.41 5.98
N CYS A 23 12.10 7.03 6.36
CA CYS A 23 11.61 8.26 5.75
C CYS A 23 12.63 9.40 5.89
N GLU A 24 13.21 9.58 7.08
CA GLU A 24 14.24 10.59 7.32
C GLU A 24 15.48 10.35 6.46
N ALA A 25 15.96 9.11 6.44
CA ALA A 25 17.15 8.75 5.66
C ALA A 25 16.95 8.98 4.16
N VAL A 26 15.82 8.59 3.61
CA VAL A 26 15.51 8.79 2.18
C VAL A 26 15.28 10.26 1.86
N TYR A 27 14.60 10.99 2.73
CA TYR A 27 14.41 12.44 2.56
C TYR A 27 15.74 13.17 2.48
N ASP A 28 16.64 12.91 3.42
CA ASP A 28 17.96 13.53 3.46
C ASP A 28 18.81 13.13 2.24
N SER A 29 18.71 11.89 1.80
CA SER A 29 19.37 11.40 0.59
C SER A 29 18.90 12.17 -0.65
N CYS A 30 17.58 12.38 -0.80
CA CYS A 30 17.02 13.13 -1.91
C CYS A 30 17.49 14.59 -1.92
N LEU A 31 17.56 15.22 -0.76
CA LEU A 31 18.09 16.58 -0.64
C LEU A 31 19.58 16.64 -1.04
N SER A 32 20.37 15.67 -0.60
CA SER A 32 21.79 15.58 -0.94
C SER A 32 22.01 15.35 -2.43
N GLU A 33 21.23 14.48 -3.06
CA GLU A 33 21.30 14.23 -4.51
C GLU A 33 21.01 15.50 -5.32
N ALA A 34 20.08 16.31 -4.85
CA ALA A 34 19.76 17.61 -5.47
C ALA A 34 20.70 18.73 -4.98
N GLN A 35 21.76 18.43 -4.25
CA GLN A 35 22.71 19.38 -3.69
C GLN A 35 22.05 20.50 -2.88
N HIS A 36 20.97 20.17 -2.17
CA HIS A 36 20.16 21.11 -1.37
C HIS A 36 19.64 22.34 -2.17
N THR A 37 19.48 22.18 -3.50
CA THR A 37 18.98 23.24 -4.38
C THR A 37 17.50 23.56 -4.12
N PHE A 38 16.72 22.55 -3.67
CA PHE A 38 15.28 22.67 -3.46
C PHE A 38 14.92 22.60 -1.96
N PRO A 39 13.81 23.24 -1.55
CA PRO A 39 13.38 23.23 -0.14
C PRO A 39 12.79 21.89 0.30
N GLY A 40 12.54 20.95 -0.63
CA GLY A 40 11.96 19.65 -0.34
C GLY A 40 12.28 18.65 -1.44
N VAL A 41 11.69 17.46 -1.35
CA VAL A 41 11.85 16.41 -2.36
C VAL A 41 10.98 16.73 -3.57
N ARG A 42 11.60 16.78 -4.73
CA ARG A 42 10.93 17.08 -6.01
C ARG A 42 10.16 15.85 -6.51
N ARG A 43 9.09 16.09 -7.27
CA ARG A 43 8.25 15.02 -7.84
C ARG A 43 9.06 14.01 -8.67
N TYR A 44 10.04 14.46 -9.43
CA TYR A 44 10.85 13.55 -10.25
C TYR A 44 11.72 12.60 -9.41
N GLN A 45 12.02 12.96 -8.16
CA GLN A 45 12.79 12.12 -7.24
C GLN A 45 11.94 11.05 -6.55
N LEU A 46 10.62 11.19 -6.55
CA LEU A 46 9.74 10.37 -5.71
C LEU A 46 9.70 8.90 -6.11
N VAL A 47 9.87 8.58 -7.38
CA VAL A 47 9.91 7.18 -7.84
C VAL A 47 11.15 6.48 -7.28
N ASP A 48 12.30 7.12 -7.37
CA ASP A 48 13.55 6.59 -6.82
C ASP A 48 13.54 6.60 -5.29
N ALA A 49 12.96 7.64 -4.70
CA ALA A 49 12.76 7.71 -3.24
C ALA A 49 11.87 6.57 -2.74
N ALA A 50 10.80 6.25 -3.45
CA ALA A 50 9.91 5.13 -3.11
C ALA A 50 10.65 3.79 -3.19
N ALA A 51 11.49 3.60 -4.20
CA ALA A 51 12.30 2.40 -4.35
C ALA A 51 13.34 2.28 -3.22
N GLY A 52 14.01 3.37 -2.88
CA GLY A 52 14.95 3.42 -1.75
C GLY A 52 14.29 3.14 -0.42
N LEU A 53 13.13 3.73 -0.20
CA LEU A 53 12.33 3.51 1.00
C LEU A 53 11.87 2.05 1.10
N TYR A 54 11.40 1.46 0.02
CA TYR A 54 11.04 0.05 -0.04
C TYR A 54 12.23 -0.85 0.36
N GLY A 55 13.43 -0.57 -0.14
CA GLY A 55 14.63 -1.33 0.20
C GLY A 55 14.92 -1.31 1.70
N LEU A 56 14.67 -0.19 2.38
CA LEU A 56 14.90 -0.06 3.81
C LEU A 56 13.80 -0.72 4.65
N ILE A 57 12.53 -0.57 4.27
CA ILE A 57 11.40 -1.01 5.11
C ILE A 57 10.93 -2.42 4.82
N SER A 58 11.19 -2.98 3.64
CA SER A 58 10.73 -4.33 3.28
C SER A 58 11.34 -5.42 4.16
N ALA A 59 12.56 -5.23 4.62
CA ALA A 59 13.24 -6.14 5.53
C ALA A 59 12.86 -5.91 7.00
N GLY A 60 12.67 -4.64 7.39
CA GLY A 60 12.41 -4.25 8.78
C GLY A 60 10.94 -4.29 9.20
N ILE A 61 10.02 -4.12 8.25
CA ILE A 61 8.58 -4.10 8.51
C ILE A 61 7.93 -5.33 7.86
N PRO A 62 7.52 -6.35 8.65
CA PRO A 62 6.97 -7.59 8.09
C PRO A 62 5.74 -7.39 7.20
N LEU A 63 4.92 -6.40 7.52
CA LEU A 63 3.73 -6.07 6.76
C LEU A 63 4.08 -5.71 5.30
N VAL A 64 5.11 -4.90 5.12
CA VAL A 64 5.58 -4.50 3.78
C VAL A 64 6.25 -5.68 3.08
N GLY A 65 7.16 -6.38 3.76
CA GLY A 65 7.86 -7.54 3.18
C GLY A 65 6.92 -8.64 2.72
N ARG A 66 5.81 -8.82 3.42
CA ARG A 66 4.81 -9.86 3.09
C ARG A 66 3.90 -9.48 1.93
N TRP A 67 3.43 -8.26 1.87
CA TRP A 67 2.37 -7.86 0.96
C TRP A 67 2.82 -7.00 -0.23
N VAL A 68 4.03 -6.45 -0.16
CA VAL A 68 4.60 -5.61 -1.22
C VAL A 68 5.79 -6.35 -1.85
N PRO A 69 5.57 -7.11 -2.93
CA PRO A 69 6.63 -7.95 -3.51
C PRO A 69 7.68 -7.16 -4.30
N LYS A 70 7.37 -5.96 -4.70
CA LYS A 70 8.25 -5.09 -5.49
C LYS A 70 8.02 -3.63 -5.11
N PRO A 71 8.99 -2.73 -5.37
CA PRO A 71 8.83 -1.31 -5.11
C PRO A 71 7.59 -0.74 -5.82
N PRO A 72 6.89 0.23 -5.20
CA PRO A 72 5.77 0.91 -5.85
C PRO A 72 6.20 1.56 -7.17
N GLY A 73 5.38 1.42 -8.19
CA GLY A 73 5.63 1.98 -9.50
C GLY A 73 5.23 3.46 -9.61
N ARG A 74 5.58 4.06 -10.73
CA ARG A 74 5.31 5.48 -11.00
C ARG A 74 3.82 5.85 -10.84
N ALA A 75 2.92 5.02 -11.35
CA ALA A 75 1.48 5.27 -11.26
C ALA A 75 1.00 5.32 -9.80
N GLN A 76 1.52 4.46 -8.94
CA GLN A 76 1.21 4.43 -7.51
C GLN A 76 1.77 5.67 -6.80
N VAL A 77 3.00 6.06 -7.14
CA VAL A 77 3.64 7.27 -6.61
C VAL A 77 2.85 8.51 -7.00
N ASP A 78 2.48 8.66 -8.27
CA ASP A 78 1.71 9.80 -8.76
C ASP A 78 0.33 9.88 -8.09
N ALA A 79 -0.32 8.75 -7.87
CA ALA A 79 -1.60 8.69 -7.16
C ALA A 79 -1.47 9.13 -5.71
N ALA A 80 -0.43 8.69 -5.01
CA ALA A 80 -0.17 9.08 -3.62
C ALA A 80 0.13 10.59 -3.50
N VAL A 81 0.93 11.13 -4.41
CA VAL A 81 1.22 12.58 -4.46
C VAL A 81 -0.06 13.39 -4.63
N ARG A 82 -0.95 12.97 -5.53
CA ARG A 82 -2.22 13.68 -5.76
C ARG A 82 -3.11 13.68 -4.53
N ARG A 83 -3.06 12.63 -3.70
CA ARG A 83 -3.84 12.56 -2.46
C ARG A 83 -3.26 13.43 -1.35
N VAL A 84 -1.94 13.48 -1.24
CA VAL A 84 -1.23 14.19 -0.17
C VAL A 84 -1.03 15.67 -0.52
N LEU A 85 -0.74 15.98 -1.78
CA LEU A 85 -0.56 17.34 -2.29
C LEU A 85 -1.57 17.62 -3.40
N PRO A 86 -2.81 18.00 -3.07
CA PRO A 86 -3.82 18.30 -4.08
C PRO A 86 -3.54 19.59 -4.86
N GLY A 87 -2.58 20.41 -4.43
CA GLY A 87 -2.21 21.66 -5.08
C GLY A 87 -1.11 21.51 -6.13
N ALA A 88 -0.66 22.65 -6.65
CA ALA A 88 0.35 22.73 -7.71
C ALA A 88 1.80 22.67 -7.20
N SER A 89 2.01 22.32 -5.94
CA SER A 89 3.37 22.21 -5.36
C SER A 89 4.13 21.05 -6.00
N ASP A 90 5.37 21.31 -6.38
CA ASP A 90 6.27 20.30 -6.94
C ASP A 90 7.21 19.71 -5.89
N ASP A 91 7.21 20.25 -4.68
CA ASP A 91 8.09 19.85 -3.59
C ASP A 91 7.31 19.27 -2.41
N LEU A 92 7.82 18.17 -1.84
CA LEU A 92 7.35 17.66 -0.56
C LEU A 92 8.27 18.16 0.55
N ALA A 93 7.69 18.87 1.51
CA ALA A 93 8.39 19.28 2.73
C ALA A 93 8.68 18.06 3.62
N ARG A 94 9.58 18.21 4.60
CA ARG A 94 9.94 17.16 5.55
C ARG A 94 8.72 16.59 6.28
N ALA A 95 7.75 17.42 6.65
CA ALA A 95 6.53 16.99 7.32
C ALA A 95 5.55 16.26 6.38
N GLU A 96 5.58 16.57 5.09
CA GLU A 96 4.70 15.97 4.07
C GLU A 96 5.22 14.63 3.55
N PHE A 97 6.52 14.41 3.58
CA PHE A 97 7.14 13.19 3.07
C PHE A 97 6.67 11.93 3.81
N PRO A 98 6.64 11.87 5.15
CA PRO A 98 6.08 10.70 5.86
C PRO A 98 4.61 10.45 5.53
N ALA A 99 3.80 11.49 5.38
CA ALA A 99 2.39 11.35 4.99
C ALA A 99 2.26 10.74 3.59
N PHE A 100 3.07 11.17 2.64
CA PHE A 100 3.18 10.59 1.31
C PHE A 100 3.59 9.11 1.38
N ALA A 101 4.62 8.80 2.16
CA ALA A 101 5.14 7.44 2.29
C ALA A 101 4.10 6.50 2.92
N VAL A 102 3.41 6.92 3.97
CA VAL A 102 2.33 6.14 4.59
C VAL A 102 1.21 5.86 3.59
N ASP A 103 0.76 6.86 2.85
CA ASP A 103 -0.30 6.71 1.86
C ASP A 103 0.10 5.74 0.74
N LEU A 104 1.33 5.88 0.23
CA LEU A 104 1.88 5.04 -0.82
C LEU A 104 1.97 3.57 -0.39
N PHE A 105 2.58 3.29 0.75
CA PHE A 105 2.79 1.92 1.22
C PHE A 105 1.51 1.30 1.78
N ARG A 106 0.60 2.08 2.34
CA ARG A 106 -0.75 1.62 2.69
C ARG A 106 -1.45 1.06 1.46
N ASP A 107 -1.48 1.82 0.37
CA ASP A 107 -2.09 1.37 -0.89
C ASP A 107 -1.37 0.16 -1.48
N ALA A 108 -0.05 0.12 -1.41
CA ALA A 108 0.74 -1.02 -1.90
C ALA A 108 0.43 -2.30 -1.11
N VAL A 109 0.31 -2.22 0.21
CA VAL A 109 -0.06 -3.35 1.08
C VAL A 109 -1.49 -3.82 0.75
N LEU A 110 -2.43 -2.90 0.65
CA LEU A 110 -3.83 -3.24 0.34
C LEU A 110 -3.96 -3.87 -1.06
N ALA A 111 -3.24 -3.35 -2.04
CA ALA A 111 -3.21 -3.93 -3.39
C ALA A 111 -2.59 -5.33 -3.38
N GLY A 112 -1.53 -5.55 -2.60
CA GLY A 112 -0.91 -6.86 -2.43
C GLY A 112 -1.85 -7.87 -1.78
N ALA A 113 -2.49 -7.47 -0.70
CA ALA A 113 -3.50 -8.29 -0.01
C ALA A 113 -4.69 -8.59 -0.94
N GLY A 114 -5.18 -7.59 -1.67
CA GLY A 114 -6.26 -7.77 -2.63
C GLY A 114 -5.92 -8.77 -3.73
N ARG A 115 -4.70 -8.70 -4.27
CA ARG A 115 -4.22 -9.70 -5.26
C ARG A 115 -4.13 -11.11 -4.69
N ALA A 116 -3.74 -11.24 -3.43
CA ALA A 116 -3.70 -12.54 -2.75
C ALA A 116 -5.10 -13.13 -2.60
N VAL A 117 -6.09 -12.30 -2.26
CA VAL A 117 -7.50 -12.69 -2.24
C VAL A 117 -7.93 -13.21 -3.61
N LEU A 118 -7.68 -12.43 -4.65
CA LEU A 118 -8.08 -12.78 -6.02
C LEU A 118 -7.41 -14.07 -6.53
N ARG A 119 -6.19 -14.35 -6.10
CA ARG A 119 -5.50 -15.61 -6.44
C ARG A 119 -6.07 -16.80 -5.70
N GLY A 120 -6.51 -16.60 -4.46
CA GLY A 120 -7.11 -17.68 -3.64
C GLY A 120 -8.55 -17.99 -4.00
N VAL A 121 -9.27 -17.02 -4.55
CA VAL A 121 -10.70 -17.12 -4.84
C VAL A 121 -11.05 -17.90 -6.14
N PRO A 122 -10.24 -17.91 -7.22
CA PRO A 122 -10.69 -18.48 -8.49
C PRO A 122 -11.13 -19.95 -8.42
N ILE A 123 -10.46 -20.78 -7.61
CA ILE A 123 -10.81 -22.20 -7.49
C ILE A 123 -12.12 -22.38 -6.72
N GLY A 124 -12.29 -21.66 -5.63
CA GLY A 124 -13.50 -21.69 -4.82
C GLY A 124 -14.70 -21.09 -5.54
N VAL A 125 -14.52 -19.97 -6.21
CA VAL A 125 -15.59 -19.27 -6.96
C VAL A 125 -16.06 -20.09 -8.15
N ALA A 126 -15.15 -20.72 -8.91
CA ALA A 126 -15.54 -21.56 -10.03
C ALA A 126 -16.39 -22.76 -9.60
N GLY A 127 -16.04 -23.43 -8.50
CA GLY A 127 -16.81 -24.53 -7.95
C GLY A 127 -18.17 -24.07 -7.42
N ILE A 128 -18.21 -22.97 -6.69
CA ILE A 128 -19.44 -22.41 -6.11
C ILE A 128 -20.36 -21.84 -7.19
N ALA A 129 -19.80 -21.18 -8.19
CA ALA A 129 -20.58 -20.66 -9.32
C ALA A 129 -21.24 -21.78 -10.11
N GLY A 130 -20.54 -22.91 -10.27
CA GLY A 130 -21.10 -24.10 -10.92
C GLY A 130 -22.28 -24.68 -10.15
N LEU A 131 -22.17 -24.76 -8.83
CA LEU A 131 -23.26 -25.19 -7.95
C LEU A 131 -24.39 -24.18 -7.88
N GLY A 132 -24.06 -22.88 -7.85
CA GLY A 132 -25.03 -21.81 -7.84
C GLY A 132 -25.85 -21.69 -9.12
N ALA A 133 -25.26 -22.01 -10.27
CA ALA A 133 -25.98 -22.09 -11.54
C ALA A 133 -26.96 -23.25 -11.61
N ALA A 134 -26.69 -24.34 -10.87
CA ALA A 134 -27.58 -25.49 -10.76
C ALA A 134 -28.73 -25.28 -9.76
N THR A 135 -28.52 -24.42 -8.78
CA THR A 135 -29.52 -24.18 -7.71
C THR A 135 -29.79 -22.68 -7.60
N ARG A 136 -30.88 -22.19 -8.08
CA ARG A 136 -31.26 -20.74 -8.07
C ARG A 136 -30.99 -19.97 -6.77
N ALA A 137 -30.57 -20.64 -5.69
CA ALA A 137 -30.24 -20.04 -4.40
C ALA A 137 -28.75 -19.70 -4.24
N GLY A 138 -27.92 -19.92 -5.26
CA GLY A 138 -26.46 -19.81 -5.17
C GLY A 138 -25.91 -18.40 -5.01
N GLY A 139 -26.65 -17.37 -5.42
CA GLY A 139 -26.16 -15.99 -5.40
C GLY A 139 -25.84 -15.47 -4.00
N GLU A 140 -26.74 -15.68 -3.05
CA GLU A 140 -26.53 -15.25 -1.67
C GLU A 140 -25.40 -16.01 -0.98
N VAL A 141 -25.33 -17.32 -1.24
CA VAL A 141 -24.29 -18.17 -0.67
C VAL A 141 -22.91 -17.77 -1.19
N ILE A 142 -22.79 -17.48 -2.47
CA ILE A 142 -21.55 -17.01 -3.09
C ILE A 142 -21.10 -15.69 -2.46
N CYS A 143 -22.01 -14.73 -2.29
CA CYS A 143 -21.70 -13.45 -1.65
C CYS A 143 -21.24 -13.60 -0.21
N ARG A 144 -21.87 -14.51 0.55
CA ARG A 144 -21.47 -14.77 1.94
C ARG A 144 -20.08 -15.41 2.03
N ILE A 145 -19.79 -16.37 1.17
CA ILE A 145 -18.49 -17.03 1.15
C ILE A 145 -17.39 -16.04 0.72
N MET A 146 -17.63 -15.22 -0.28
CA MET A 146 -16.70 -14.17 -0.67
C MET A 146 -16.47 -13.16 0.46
N GLY A 147 -17.51 -12.82 1.20
CA GLY A 147 -17.40 -11.98 2.38
C GLY A 147 -16.52 -12.58 3.47
N VAL A 148 -16.68 -13.88 3.74
CA VAL A 148 -15.87 -14.61 4.73
C VAL A 148 -14.40 -14.67 4.30
N TYR A 149 -14.13 -14.95 3.03
CA TYR A 149 -12.76 -14.94 2.53
C TYR A 149 -12.11 -13.56 2.64
N ALA A 150 -12.83 -12.51 2.29
CA ALA A 150 -12.33 -11.15 2.42
C ALA A 150 -12.02 -10.78 3.88
N VAL A 151 -12.88 -11.17 4.82
CA VAL A 151 -12.66 -10.98 6.26
C VAL A 151 -11.45 -11.78 6.74
N GLY A 152 -11.34 -13.05 6.33
CA GLY A 152 -10.23 -13.91 6.72
C GLY A 152 -8.88 -13.35 6.28
N ILE A 153 -8.79 -12.84 5.06
CA ILE A 153 -7.56 -12.28 4.53
C ILE A 153 -7.23 -10.93 5.19
N THR A 154 -8.24 -10.13 5.48
CA THR A 154 -8.02 -8.88 6.21
C THR A 154 -7.48 -9.13 7.61
N ALA A 155 -7.91 -10.21 8.26
CA ALA A 155 -7.39 -10.63 9.56
C ALA A 155 -5.92 -11.12 9.48
N VAL A 156 -5.53 -11.73 8.36
CA VAL A 156 -4.15 -12.23 8.14
C VAL A 156 -3.15 -11.10 7.89
N VAL A 157 -3.57 -9.95 7.45
CA VAL A 157 -2.70 -8.75 7.29
C VAL A 157 -2.17 -8.26 8.65
N TYR A 158 -2.76 -8.69 9.73
CA TYR A 158 -2.32 -8.46 11.11
C TYR A 158 -1.57 -9.63 11.69
#